data_2d2a7b8bc87af18d931f415f02239c9e
#
_entry.id   2d2a7b8bc87af18d931f415f02239c9e
#
_cell.length_a   1.000
_cell.length_b   1.000
_cell.length_c   1.000
_cell.angle_alpha   90.00
_cell.angle_beta   90.00
_cell.angle_gamma   90.00
#
_symmetry.space_group_name_H-M   'P 1'
#
loop_
_entity.id
_entity.type
_entity.pdbx_description
1 polymer ?
#
loop_
_entity_poly.entity_id
_entity_poly.type
_entity_poly.pdbx_seq_one_letter_code
_entity_poly.pdbx_strand_id
1 'polypeptide(L)'
;MKLAAPITPCLWFDGNGKEAAEFYVSVFPDSKLGKIAYYPDTGKEIHGMDAGKVLTVEFSINGQTFTALNAGPEFKFSEAISFQLMCETQDEIDYFWNKLREGGGEEGP
;
A
#
# COMPACT_ATOMS: atom_id res chain seq x y z
N MET A 1 -26.82 -0.08 -10.75
CA MET A 1 -25.95 0.87 -10.02
C MET A 1 -24.55 0.85 -10.63
N LYS A 2 -23.92 2.00 -10.73
CA LYS A 2 -22.58 2.10 -11.29
C LYS A 2 -21.65 2.78 -10.28
N LEU A 3 -20.53 2.14 -9.98
CA LEU A 3 -19.55 2.71 -9.07
C LEU A 3 -18.75 3.81 -9.77
N ALA A 4 -18.38 4.85 -9.02
CA ALA A 4 -17.56 5.94 -9.55
C ALA A 4 -16.15 5.45 -9.91
N ALA A 5 -15.68 4.40 -9.26
CA ALA A 5 -14.38 3.78 -9.51
C ALA A 5 -14.47 2.31 -9.12
N PRO A 6 -13.55 1.46 -9.61
CA PRO A 6 -13.47 0.08 -9.15
C PRO A 6 -13.23 0.02 -7.63
N ILE A 7 -13.58 -1.11 -7.05
CA ILE A 7 -13.28 -1.32 -5.63
C ILE A 7 -11.77 -1.23 -5.43
N THR A 8 -11.37 -0.35 -4.51
CA THR A 8 -9.96 -0.06 -4.27
C THR A 8 -9.58 -0.44 -2.83
N PRO A 9 -8.68 -1.43 -2.64
CA PRO A 9 -8.21 -1.74 -1.30
C PRO A 9 -7.50 -0.55 -0.67
N CYS A 10 -7.77 -0.31 0.61
CA CYS A 10 -7.13 0.75 1.38
C CYS A 10 -6.33 0.08 2.50
N LEU A 11 -5.01 0.29 2.48
CA LEU A 11 -4.10 -0.33 3.43
C LEU A 11 -3.68 0.69 4.48
N TRP A 12 -3.81 0.32 5.75
CA TRP A 12 -3.51 1.20 6.87
C TRP A 12 -2.03 1.11 7.24
N PHE A 13 -1.38 2.27 7.36
CA PHE A 13 0.03 2.35 7.76
C PHE A 13 0.21 3.36 8.89
N ASP A 14 1.23 3.14 9.71
CA ASP A 14 1.63 4.05 10.76
C ASP A 14 2.81 4.92 10.27
N GLY A 15 2.52 5.81 9.32
CA GLY A 15 3.49 6.78 8.83
C GLY A 15 4.38 6.34 7.67
N ASN A 16 4.45 5.06 7.36
CA ASN A 16 5.34 4.51 6.34
C ASN A 16 4.66 4.10 5.04
N GLY A 17 3.46 4.63 4.79
CA GLY A 17 2.68 4.24 3.59
C GLY A 17 3.35 4.62 2.28
N LYS A 18 4.01 5.78 2.21
CA LYS A 18 4.69 6.19 0.98
C LYS A 18 5.87 5.26 0.67
N GLU A 19 6.67 4.95 1.66
CA GLU A 19 7.81 4.04 1.52
C GLU A 19 7.34 2.64 1.09
N ALA A 20 6.25 2.16 1.67
CA ALA A 20 5.67 0.88 1.31
C ALA A 20 5.18 0.89 -0.14
N ALA A 21 4.48 1.95 -0.56
CA ALA A 21 3.99 2.07 -1.93
C ALA A 21 5.14 2.11 -2.93
N GLU A 22 6.19 2.88 -2.62
CA GLU A 22 7.38 2.95 -3.47
C GLU A 22 8.05 1.59 -3.59
N PHE A 23 8.15 0.85 -2.50
CA PHE A 23 8.72 -0.49 -2.51
C PHE A 23 7.93 -1.43 -3.42
N TYR A 24 6.61 -1.49 -3.25
CA TYR A 24 5.77 -2.38 -4.06
C TYR A 24 5.84 -2.02 -5.54
N VAL A 25 5.80 -0.74 -5.86
CA VAL A 25 5.91 -0.28 -7.26
C VAL A 25 7.24 -0.70 -7.86
N SER A 26 8.31 -0.74 -7.08
CA SER A 26 9.63 -1.16 -7.56
C SER A 26 9.73 -2.67 -7.82
N VAL A 27 8.90 -3.46 -7.14
CA VAL A 27 8.95 -4.94 -7.25
C VAL A 27 8.12 -5.47 -8.41
N PHE A 28 6.93 -4.91 -8.61
CA PHE A 28 5.97 -5.46 -9.59
C PHE A 28 6.06 -4.75 -10.93
N PRO A 29 5.94 -5.50 -12.06
CA PRO A 29 5.90 -4.87 -13.38
C PRO A 29 4.58 -4.14 -13.58
N ASP A 30 4.59 -3.17 -14.52
CA ASP A 30 3.40 -2.37 -14.85
C ASP A 30 2.77 -1.72 -13.64
N SER A 31 3.61 -1.17 -12.78
CA SER A 31 3.19 -0.54 -11.52
C SER A 31 3.67 0.90 -11.48
N LYS A 32 2.91 1.76 -10.80
CA LYS A 32 3.27 3.17 -10.69
C LYS A 32 2.66 3.80 -9.46
N LEU A 33 3.32 4.86 -8.97
CA LEU A 33 2.74 5.73 -7.97
C LEU A 33 1.73 6.65 -8.63
N GLY A 34 0.66 6.95 -7.91
CA GLY A 34 -0.34 7.88 -8.34
C GLY A 34 -0.32 9.13 -7.47
N LYS A 35 -1.52 9.62 -7.15
CA LYS A 35 -1.69 10.87 -6.42
C LYS A 35 -1.30 10.72 -4.95
N ILE A 36 -0.63 11.74 -4.41
CA ILE A 36 -0.28 11.81 -2.99
C ILE A 36 -1.07 12.97 -2.37
N ALA A 37 -1.79 12.69 -1.29
CA ALA A 37 -2.50 13.70 -0.52
C ALA A 37 -1.83 13.90 0.82
N TYR A 38 -1.94 15.11 1.37
CA TYR A 38 -1.26 15.49 2.60
C TYR A 38 -2.27 15.95 3.64
N TYR A 39 -1.90 15.85 4.93
CA TYR A 39 -2.75 16.34 5.99
C TYR A 39 -2.87 17.87 5.90
N PRO A 40 -4.10 18.39 6.03
CA PRO A 40 -4.31 19.84 6.01
C PRO A 40 -3.92 20.49 7.34
N ASP A 41 -3.83 21.82 7.34
CA ASP A 41 -3.55 22.60 8.54
C ASP A 41 -4.68 22.52 9.57
N THR A 42 -5.89 22.24 9.11
CA THR A 42 -7.08 22.20 9.96
C THR A 42 -7.38 20.78 10.42
N GLY A 43 -8.03 20.65 11.56
CA GLY A 43 -8.47 19.35 12.04
C GLY A 43 -7.44 18.54 12.79
N LYS A 44 -6.30 19.13 13.15
CA LYS A 44 -5.24 18.42 13.88
C LYS A 44 -5.74 17.83 15.19
N GLU A 45 -6.60 18.52 15.88
CA GLU A 45 -7.17 18.02 17.14
C GLU A 45 -8.06 16.80 16.93
N ILE A 46 -8.47 16.54 15.69
CA ILE A 46 -9.26 15.35 15.33
C ILE A 46 -8.36 14.22 14.88
N HIS A 47 -7.45 14.48 13.92
CA HIS A 47 -6.60 13.44 13.36
C HIS A 47 -5.22 13.32 14.03
N GLY A 48 -4.79 14.33 14.80
CA GLY A 48 -3.53 14.29 15.54
C GLY A 48 -2.27 14.37 14.70
N MET A 49 -2.38 14.67 13.41
CA MET A 49 -1.24 14.71 12.50
C MET A 49 -0.86 16.14 12.15
N ASP A 50 0.44 16.37 11.99
CA ASP A 50 0.95 17.67 11.58
C ASP A 50 0.65 17.94 10.11
N ALA A 51 0.40 19.20 9.77
CA ALA A 51 0.18 19.62 8.40
C ALA A 51 1.38 19.27 7.53
N GLY A 52 1.12 18.90 6.29
CA GLY A 52 2.17 18.59 5.33
C GLY A 52 2.70 17.16 5.37
N LYS A 53 2.29 16.37 6.36
CA LYS A 53 2.64 14.95 6.37
C LYS A 53 1.76 14.20 5.37
N VAL A 54 2.29 13.11 4.82
CA VAL A 54 1.56 12.31 3.83
C VAL A 54 0.36 11.65 4.48
N LEU A 55 -0.83 11.90 3.92
CA LEU A 55 -2.07 11.30 4.36
C LEU A 55 -2.36 10.03 3.58
N THR A 56 -2.42 10.12 2.26
CA THR A 56 -2.68 8.96 1.40
C THR A 56 -1.73 8.95 0.20
N VAL A 57 -1.42 7.74 -0.27
CA VAL A 57 -0.67 7.53 -1.51
C VAL A 57 -1.45 6.54 -2.34
N GLU A 58 -1.86 6.96 -3.53
CA GLU A 58 -2.46 6.04 -4.50
C GLU A 58 -1.34 5.38 -5.29
N PHE A 59 -1.47 4.08 -5.51
CA PHE A 59 -0.52 3.36 -6.36
C PHE A 59 -1.24 2.23 -7.07
N SER A 60 -0.67 1.79 -8.18
CA SER A 60 -1.23 0.66 -8.90
C SER A 60 -0.16 -0.40 -9.10
N ILE A 61 -0.59 -1.65 -9.00
CA ILE A 61 0.24 -2.82 -9.21
C ILE A 61 -0.44 -3.65 -10.29
N ASN A 62 0.20 -3.76 -11.43
CA ASN A 62 -0.31 -4.55 -12.56
C ASN A 62 -1.78 -4.24 -12.87
N GLY A 63 -2.13 -2.96 -12.88
CA GLY A 63 -3.47 -2.49 -13.20
C GLY A 63 -4.45 -2.41 -12.04
N GLN A 64 -4.13 -2.97 -10.88
CA GLN A 64 -4.97 -2.89 -9.69
C GLN A 64 -4.57 -1.68 -8.85
N THR A 65 -5.53 -0.80 -8.56
CA THR A 65 -5.28 0.40 -7.76
C THR A 65 -5.40 0.08 -6.27
N PHE A 66 -4.51 0.67 -5.49
CA PHE A 66 -4.49 0.59 -4.03
C PHE A 66 -4.34 1.99 -3.45
N THR A 67 -4.78 2.15 -2.21
CA THR A 67 -4.53 3.37 -1.44
C THR A 67 -3.78 3.00 -0.17
N ALA A 68 -2.65 3.66 0.09
CA ALA A 68 -1.95 3.56 1.36
C ALA A 68 -2.37 4.74 2.23
N LEU A 69 -2.93 4.46 3.40
CA LEU A 69 -3.41 5.48 4.33
C LEU A 69 -2.50 5.53 5.56
N ASN A 70 -1.91 6.70 5.81
CA ASN A 70 -1.11 6.94 7.01
C ASN A 70 -1.99 7.56 8.08
N ALA A 71 -2.40 6.78 9.06
CA ALA A 71 -3.37 7.26 10.05
C ALA A 71 -3.01 6.92 11.50
N GLY A 72 -1.79 6.47 11.75
CA GLY A 72 -1.29 6.21 13.10
C GLY A 72 -1.34 4.73 13.48
N PRO A 73 -0.96 4.41 14.73
CA PRO A 73 -0.71 3.01 15.12
C PRO A 73 -1.95 2.25 15.61
N GLU A 74 -3.14 2.76 15.37
CA GLU A 74 -4.37 2.19 15.93
C GLU A 74 -4.73 0.82 15.37
N PHE A 75 -4.39 0.56 14.11
CA PHE A 75 -4.69 -0.72 13.47
C PHE A 75 -3.44 -1.32 12.87
N LYS A 76 -3.41 -2.64 12.80
CA LYS A 76 -2.31 -3.38 12.20
C LYS A 76 -2.86 -4.34 11.15
N PHE A 77 -2.01 -4.75 10.22
CA PHE A 77 -2.40 -5.78 9.27
C PHE A 77 -2.72 -7.08 9.98
N SER A 78 -3.64 -7.83 9.43
CA SER A 78 -4.02 -9.12 9.99
C SER A 78 -3.99 -10.18 8.89
N GLU A 79 -3.94 -11.44 9.32
CA GLU A 79 -3.95 -12.59 8.41
C GLU A 79 -5.33 -12.86 7.82
N ALA A 80 -6.35 -12.14 8.28
CA ALA A 80 -7.72 -12.33 7.80
C ALA A 80 -7.90 -11.89 6.36
N ILE A 81 -7.03 -11.01 5.87
CA ILE A 81 -7.07 -10.52 4.48
C ILE A 81 -5.69 -10.72 3.88
N SER A 82 -5.65 -11.26 2.67
CA SER A 82 -4.40 -11.45 1.94
C SER A 82 -4.60 -11.16 0.47
N PHE A 83 -3.50 -10.90 -0.22
CA PHE A 83 -3.52 -10.71 -1.66
C PHE A 83 -2.72 -11.84 -2.29
N GLN A 84 -3.28 -12.41 -3.35
CA GLN A 84 -2.67 -13.56 -4.02
C GLN A 84 -1.99 -13.12 -5.31
N LEU A 85 -0.75 -13.58 -5.49
CA LEU A 85 -0.02 -13.44 -6.73
C LEU A 85 -0.12 -14.74 -7.51
N MET A 86 -0.71 -14.67 -8.69
CA MET A 86 -0.86 -15.85 -9.55
C MET A 86 0.21 -15.77 -10.62
N CYS A 87 1.29 -16.52 -10.46
CA CYS A 87 2.42 -16.53 -11.38
C CYS A 87 2.33 -17.71 -12.35
N GLU A 88 2.86 -17.51 -13.55
CA GLU A 88 2.82 -18.55 -14.58
C GLU A 88 4.06 -19.47 -14.55
N THR A 89 5.18 -18.97 -14.02
CA THR A 89 6.44 -19.74 -14.00
C THR A 89 7.05 -19.77 -12.63
N GLN A 90 7.91 -20.76 -12.39
CA GLN A 90 8.66 -20.87 -11.15
C GLN A 90 9.63 -19.70 -10.98
N ASP A 91 10.22 -19.21 -12.06
CA ASP A 91 11.12 -18.06 -11.99
C ASP A 91 10.42 -16.83 -11.47
N GLU A 92 9.16 -16.60 -11.87
CA GLU A 92 8.36 -15.49 -11.37
C GLU A 92 8.07 -15.64 -9.88
N ILE A 93 7.73 -16.84 -9.44
CA ILE A 93 7.50 -17.13 -8.02
C ILE A 93 8.75 -16.81 -7.21
N ASP A 94 9.91 -17.27 -7.67
CA ASP A 94 11.19 -17.05 -6.99
C ASP A 94 11.53 -15.56 -6.92
N TYR A 95 11.29 -14.83 -8.03
CA TYR A 95 11.53 -13.39 -8.08
C TYR A 95 10.74 -12.65 -7.01
N PHE A 96 9.41 -12.89 -6.95
CA PHE A 96 8.56 -12.19 -6.00
C PHE A 96 8.84 -12.60 -4.56
N TRP A 97 9.11 -13.88 -4.33
CA TRP A 97 9.47 -14.37 -3.00
C TRP A 97 10.70 -13.64 -2.47
N ASN A 98 11.75 -13.58 -3.29
CA ASN A 98 13.00 -12.94 -2.88
C ASN A 98 12.86 -11.43 -2.71
N LYS A 99 12.18 -10.76 -3.63
CA LYS A 99 12.03 -9.30 -3.57
C LYS A 99 11.16 -8.86 -2.41
N LEU A 100 10.04 -9.53 -2.20
CA LEU A 100 9.13 -9.18 -1.10
C LEU A 100 9.76 -9.49 0.26
N ARG A 101 10.55 -10.54 0.35
CA ARG A 101 11.27 -10.86 1.58
C ARG A 101 12.29 -9.77 1.94
N GLU A 102 12.96 -9.19 0.95
CA GLU A 102 13.90 -8.08 1.16
C GLU A 102 13.23 -6.88 1.80
N GLY A 103 11.93 -6.68 1.56
CA GLY A 103 11.17 -5.58 2.12
C GLY A 103 10.90 -5.69 3.60
N GLY A 104 11.26 -6.79 4.24
CA GLY A 104 11.09 -7.00 5.66
C GLY A 104 9.88 -7.86 5.99
N GLY A 105 9.70 -8.12 7.27
CA GLY A 105 8.61 -8.94 7.76
C GLY A 105 8.97 -10.41 7.85
N GLU A 106 8.08 -11.17 8.45
CA GLU A 106 8.27 -12.61 8.61
C GLU A 106 7.87 -13.35 7.34
N GLU A 107 8.61 -14.40 7.02
CA GLU A 107 8.23 -15.29 5.95
C GLU A 107 7.10 -16.19 6.45
N GLY A 108 5.95 -16.10 5.78
CA GLY A 108 4.85 -16.96 6.09
C GLY A 108 4.91 -18.29 5.35
N PRO A 109 4.09 -19.23 5.76
CA PRO A 109 3.97 -20.50 5.03
C PRO A 109 3.30 -20.33 3.68
#